data_762a9871d370d6715aeea82d7151cbc8
#
_entry.id   762a9871d370d6715aeea82d7151cbc8
#
_cell.length_a   1.000
_cell.length_b   1.000
_cell.length_c   1.000
_cell.angle_alpha   90.00
_cell.angle_beta   90.00
_cell.angle_gamma   90.00
#
_symmetry.space_group_name_H-M   'P 1'
#
loop_
_entity.id
_entity.type
_entity.pdbx_description
1 polymer ?
#
loop_
_entity_poly.entity_id
_entity_poly.type
_entity_poly.pdbx_seq_one_letter_code
_entity_poly.pdbx_strand_id
1 'polypeptide(L)'
;RHAKMYGPYIDPDKAKVDYSNVTIHHLEHASGRQSITEIQGKPRREERLVSQEVAEVIKDIPQDQAILVFTFKARPSDRLDHIKTLKQDLQGRGINTEAQVRVKGTDGQVTSRPRFVWLTWGQETALSQYSYCPNVVFAGVLHRSLLDLSANTAGENDNLTVDLDN
;
A
#
# COMPACT_ATOMS: atom_id res chain seq x y z
N ARG A 1 -29.20 -4.71 -2.20
CA ARG A 1 -28.63 -4.21 -0.97
C ARG A 1 -27.65 -3.06 -1.17
N HIS A 2 -26.73 -3.16 -2.12
CA HIS A 2 -25.87 -2.04 -2.52
C HIS A 2 -26.70 -0.80 -2.92
N ALA A 3 -27.83 -1.00 -3.62
CA ALA A 3 -28.72 0.08 -3.99
C ALA A 3 -29.34 0.84 -2.81
N LYS A 4 -29.58 0.16 -1.68
CA LYS A 4 -30.06 0.81 -0.45
C LYS A 4 -28.99 1.64 0.24
N MET A 5 -27.73 1.24 0.13
CA MET A 5 -26.62 1.85 0.84
C MET A 5 -25.95 2.98 0.03
N TYR A 6 -25.90 2.84 -1.30
CA TYR A 6 -25.15 3.73 -2.18
C TYR A 6 -26.00 4.40 -3.30
N GLY A 7 -27.31 4.29 -3.25
CA GLY A 7 -28.20 4.82 -4.28
C GLY A 7 -28.51 3.82 -5.40
N PRO A 8 -28.89 4.27 -6.60
CA PRO A 8 -29.28 3.39 -7.68
C PRO A 8 -28.15 2.41 -8.02
N TYR A 9 -28.54 1.15 -8.26
CA TYR A 9 -27.62 0.08 -8.62
C TYR A 9 -26.81 0.44 -9.86
N ILE A 10 -25.52 0.39 -9.74
CA ILE A 10 -24.60 0.51 -10.87
C ILE A 10 -24.40 -0.90 -11.43
N ASP A 11 -24.78 -1.08 -12.69
CA ASP A 11 -24.57 -2.33 -13.41
C ASP A 11 -23.08 -2.69 -13.40
N PRO A 12 -22.68 -3.80 -12.75
CA PRO A 12 -21.28 -4.18 -12.65
C PRO A 12 -20.64 -4.44 -14.01
N ASP A 13 -21.43 -4.80 -15.04
CA ASP A 13 -20.93 -4.99 -16.40
C ASP A 13 -20.55 -3.66 -17.08
N LYS A 14 -21.14 -2.55 -16.64
CA LYS A 14 -20.79 -1.20 -17.09
C LYS A 14 -19.63 -0.59 -16.30
N ALA A 15 -19.32 -1.16 -15.14
CA ALA A 15 -18.24 -0.71 -14.26
C ALA A 15 -16.99 -1.61 -14.37
N LYS A 16 -16.86 -2.39 -15.43
CA LYS A 16 -15.68 -3.23 -15.66
C LYS A 16 -14.45 -2.34 -15.79
N VAL A 17 -13.58 -2.42 -14.78
CA VAL A 17 -12.25 -1.86 -14.84
C VAL A 17 -11.34 -2.90 -15.48
N ASP A 18 -10.68 -2.54 -16.57
CA ASP A 18 -9.70 -3.39 -17.23
C ASP A 18 -8.36 -3.24 -16.50
N TYR A 19 -7.88 -4.34 -15.91
CA TYR A 19 -6.57 -4.44 -15.26
C TYR A 19 -5.55 -5.20 -16.09
N SER A 20 -5.79 -5.42 -17.37
CA SER A 20 -4.89 -6.17 -18.27
C SER A 20 -3.49 -5.57 -18.36
N ASN A 21 -3.36 -4.28 -18.08
CA ASN A 21 -2.10 -3.53 -18.06
C ASN A 21 -1.44 -3.47 -16.66
N VAL A 22 -2.01 -4.14 -15.65
CA VAL A 22 -1.47 -4.15 -14.30
C VAL A 22 -0.66 -5.42 -14.09
N THR A 23 0.60 -5.26 -13.68
CA THR A 23 1.45 -6.37 -13.23
C THR A 23 1.56 -6.35 -11.72
N ILE A 24 1.25 -7.48 -11.08
CA ILE A 24 1.35 -7.65 -9.63
C ILE A 24 2.57 -8.52 -9.34
N HIS A 25 3.52 -7.96 -8.57
CA HIS A 25 4.65 -8.67 -8.02
C HIS A 25 4.38 -8.99 -6.56
N HIS A 26 4.33 -10.27 -6.22
CA HIS A 26 4.14 -10.73 -4.85
C HIS A 26 5.49 -11.13 -4.24
N LEU A 27 5.82 -10.52 -3.10
CA LEU A 27 7.01 -10.86 -2.33
C LEU A 27 6.59 -11.77 -1.16
N GLU A 28 7.21 -12.94 -1.07
CA GLU A 28 7.01 -13.87 0.06
C GLU A 28 7.76 -13.35 1.29
N HIS A 29 7.10 -12.53 2.07
CA HIS A 29 7.65 -11.95 3.28
C HIS A 29 6.56 -11.80 4.35
N ALA A 30 6.94 -11.97 5.62
CA ALA A 30 6.04 -11.67 6.75
C ALA A 30 5.75 -10.16 6.79
N SER A 31 4.58 -9.76 6.30
CA SER A 31 4.23 -8.38 5.95
C SER A 31 3.26 -7.71 6.94
N GLY A 32 2.86 -8.41 8.01
CA GLY A 32 2.04 -7.83 9.07
C GLY A 32 2.82 -6.82 9.92
N ARG A 33 2.11 -5.85 10.52
CA ARG A 33 2.73 -4.81 11.37
C ARG A 33 3.67 -5.38 12.45
N GLN A 34 3.20 -6.39 13.19
CA GLN A 34 3.97 -6.97 14.28
C GLN A 34 5.23 -7.63 13.74
N SER A 35 5.10 -8.46 12.69
CA SER A 35 6.23 -9.14 12.07
C SER A 35 7.29 -8.17 11.58
N ILE A 36 6.89 -7.10 10.88
CA ILE A 36 7.83 -6.08 10.39
C ILE A 36 8.53 -5.39 11.58
N THR A 37 7.78 -5.02 12.63
CA THR A 37 8.33 -4.35 13.80
C THR A 37 9.33 -5.25 14.53
N GLU A 38 9.03 -6.54 14.67
CA GLU A 38 9.90 -7.51 15.32
C GLU A 38 11.18 -7.77 14.51
N ILE A 39 11.05 -7.99 13.20
CA ILE A 39 12.17 -8.26 12.30
C ILE A 39 13.10 -7.04 12.22
N GLN A 40 12.55 -5.84 12.01
CA GLN A 40 13.37 -4.61 11.92
C GLN A 40 13.95 -4.19 13.26
N GLY A 41 13.25 -4.48 14.37
CA GLY A 41 13.74 -4.16 15.72
C GLY A 41 14.86 -5.05 16.23
N LYS A 42 14.92 -6.31 15.76
CA LYS A 42 15.93 -7.31 16.14
C LYS A 42 16.19 -8.26 14.96
N PRO A 43 16.84 -7.78 13.89
CA PRO A 43 17.07 -8.61 12.72
C PRO A 43 17.94 -9.82 13.08
N ARG A 44 17.48 -11.01 12.76
CA ARG A 44 18.30 -12.21 12.77
C ARG A 44 19.23 -12.19 11.55
N ARG A 45 20.40 -12.80 11.68
CA ARG A 45 21.48 -12.71 10.68
C ARG A 45 21.08 -13.14 9.25
N GLU A 46 19.99 -13.90 9.11
CA GLU A 46 19.53 -14.49 7.86
C GLU A 46 18.17 -13.91 7.36
N GLU A 47 17.53 -13.04 8.15
CA GLU A 47 16.23 -12.47 7.79
C GLU A 47 16.43 -11.19 6.97
N ARG A 48 15.88 -11.18 5.75
CA ARG A 48 15.82 -9.96 4.96
C ARG A 48 14.81 -9.00 5.57
N LEU A 49 15.19 -7.73 5.66
CA LEU A 49 14.29 -6.68 6.11
C LEU A 49 13.32 -6.31 4.97
N VAL A 50 12.08 -5.92 5.30
CA VAL A 50 11.11 -5.41 4.32
C VAL A 50 11.70 -4.26 3.50
N SER A 51 12.47 -3.38 4.14
CA SER A 51 13.17 -2.28 3.46
C SER A 51 14.18 -2.77 2.42
N GLN A 52 14.81 -3.91 2.63
CA GLN A 52 15.73 -4.52 1.67
C GLN A 52 14.99 -5.05 0.46
N GLU A 53 13.87 -5.74 0.67
CA GLU A 53 13.02 -6.24 -0.42
C GLU A 53 12.41 -5.07 -1.22
N VAL A 54 11.93 -4.06 -0.52
CA VAL A 54 11.41 -2.83 -1.17
C VAL A 54 12.50 -2.15 -2.00
N ALA A 55 13.74 -2.10 -1.50
CA ALA A 55 14.85 -1.51 -2.24
C ALA A 55 15.19 -2.28 -3.52
N GLU A 56 15.14 -3.61 -3.46
CA GLU A 56 15.39 -4.43 -4.66
C GLU A 56 14.32 -4.20 -5.73
N VAL A 57 13.03 -4.13 -5.34
CA VAL A 57 11.94 -3.82 -6.27
C VAL A 57 12.09 -2.41 -6.86
N ILE A 58 12.44 -1.43 -6.04
CA ILE A 58 12.57 -0.02 -6.47
C ILE A 58 13.73 0.18 -7.45
N LYS A 59 14.79 -0.60 -7.36
CA LYS A 59 15.91 -0.51 -8.31
C LYS A 59 15.49 -0.73 -9.74
N ASP A 60 14.53 -1.62 -9.96
CA ASP A 60 14.06 -2.00 -11.29
C ASP A 60 13.04 -1.01 -11.86
N ILE A 61 12.53 -0.10 -11.02
CA ILE A 61 11.59 0.95 -11.45
C ILE A 61 12.36 2.11 -12.09
N PRO A 62 12.02 2.52 -13.32
CA PRO A 62 12.66 3.66 -14.00
C PRO A 62 12.69 4.91 -13.13
N GLN A 63 13.79 5.67 -13.20
CA GLN A 63 14.00 6.83 -12.31
C GLN A 63 13.07 8.01 -12.62
N ASP A 64 12.49 8.05 -13.80
CA ASP A 64 11.50 9.03 -14.23
C ASP A 64 10.07 8.67 -13.86
N GLN A 65 9.86 7.51 -13.24
CA GLN A 65 8.55 7.07 -12.77
C GLN A 65 8.37 7.30 -11.27
N ALA A 66 7.18 7.78 -10.91
CA ALA A 66 6.79 7.97 -9.53
C ALA A 66 6.32 6.66 -8.88
N ILE A 67 6.47 6.59 -7.56
CA ILE A 67 6.16 5.41 -6.74
C ILE A 67 5.31 5.83 -5.55
N LEU A 68 4.16 5.21 -5.38
CA LEU A 68 3.31 5.36 -4.22
C LEU A 68 3.62 4.23 -3.24
N VAL A 69 4.10 4.56 -2.05
CA VAL A 69 4.48 3.58 -1.03
C VAL A 69 3.51 3.62 0.14
N PHE A 70 2.82 2.51 0.36
CA PHE A 70 1.97 2.31 1.54
C PHE A 70 2.72 1.56 2.63
N THR A 71 2.62 2.06 3.86
CA THR A 71 3.15 1.38 5.04
C THR A 71 2.29 1.66 6.28
N PHE A 72 2.75 1.26 7.44
CA PHE A 72 2.01 1.50 8.69
C PHE A 72 2.29 2.88 9.27
N LYS A 73 1.25 3.51 9.81
CA LYS A 73 1.39 4.72 10.62
C LYS A 73 2.10 4.37 11.93
N ALA A 74 3.11 5.15 12.30
CA ALA A 74 3.75 5.02 13.61
C ALA A 74 2.71 5.25 14.73
N ARG A 75 2.75 4.40 15.76
CA ARG A 75 1.94 4.54 16.98
C ARG A 75 2.88 4.92 18.13
N PRO A 76 2.37 5.60 19.17
CA PRO A 76 3.19 5.92 20.36
C PRO A 76 3.83 4.68 21.02
N SER A 77 3.18 3.51 20.90
CA SER A 77 3.69 2.23 21.38
C SER A 77 4.72 1.59 20.48
N ASP A 78 4.81 2.02 19.22
CA ASP A 78 5.73 1.44 18.25
C ASP A 78 7.13 1.98 18.52
N ARG A 79 8.12 1.09 18.56
CA ARG A 79 9.54 1.46 18.69
C ARG A 79 10.14 1.97 17.38
N LEU A 80 9.40 1.82 16.28
CA LEU A 80 9.87 2.14 14.93
C LEU A 80 8.86 3.03 14.22
N ASP A 81 9.38 4.07 13.57
CA ASP A 81 8.67 4.81 12.54
C ASP A 81 8.96 4.13 11.19
N HIS A 82 7.97 3.42 10.67
CA HIS A 82 8.13 2.61 9.46
C HIS A 82 8.54 3.45 8.24
N ILE A 83 7.96 4.65 8.05
CA ILE A 83 8.32 5.53 6.93
C ILE A 83 9.76 5.99 7.08
N LYS A 84 10.14 6.45 8.27
CA LYS A 84 11.50 6.93 8.54
C LYS A 84 12.53 5.83 8.33
N THR A 85 12.26 4.63 8.82
CA THR A 85 13.15 3.47 8.69
C THR A 85 13.32 3.07 7.23
N LEU A 86 12.21 2.97 6.47
CA LEU A 86 12.27 2.68 5.03
C LEU A 86 13.08 3.74 4.28
N LYS A 87 12.84 5.02 4.54
CA LYS A 87 13.60 6.11 3.91
C LYS A 87 15.10 6.00 4.20
N GLN A 88 15.45 5.77 5.44
CA GLN A 88 16.87 5.64 5.84
C GLN A 88 17.54 4.45 5.15
N ASP A 89 16.89 3.30 5.11
CA ASP A 89 17.42 2.10 4.48
C ASP A 89 17.58 2.26 2.95
N LEU A 90 16.60 2.90 2.30
CA LEU A 90 16.68 3.22 0.87
C LEU A 90 17.82 4.20 0.57
N GLN A 91 17.95 5.25 1.39
CA GLN A 91 19.04 6.23 1.26
C GLN A 91 20.40 5.58 1.51
N GLY A 92 20.51 4.70 2.51
CA GLY A 92 21.72 3.92 2.78
C GLY A 92 22.15 3.02 1.61
N ARG A 93 21.23 2.70 0.71
CA ARG A 93 21.47 1.94 -0.53
C ARG A 93 21.63 2.83 -1.77
N GLY A 94 21.78 4.14 -1.58
CA GLY A 94 21.98 5.10 -2.66
C GLY A 94 20.71 5.50 -3.41
N ILE A 95 19.51 5.15 -2.90
CA ILE A 95 18.24 5.56 -3.50
C ILE A 95 17.83 6.92 -2.93
N ASN A 96 17.76 7.93 -3.79
CA ASN A 96 17.33 9.28 -3.38
C ASN A 96 15.82 9.32 -3.15
N THR A 97 15.39 9.27 -1.89
CA THR A 97 13.97 9.30 -1.50
C THR A 97 13.32 10.67 -1.65
N GLU A 98 14.09 11.73 -1.88
CA GLU A 98 13.60 13.10 -2.10
C GLU A 98 13.68 13.51 -3.59
N ALA A 99 13.94 12.54 -4.48
CA ALA A 99 13.99 12.76 -5.92
C ALA A 99 12.64 13.29 -6.45
N GLN A 100 12.72 14.05 -7.53
CA GLN A 100 11.56 14.59 -8.23
C GLN A 100 11.43 13.95 -9.62
N VAL A 101 10.19 13.84 -10.10
CA VAL A 101 9.87 13.40 -11.46
C VAL A 101 9.11 14.49 -12.21
N ARG A 102 9.23 14.50 -13.52
CA ARG A 102 8.48 15.39 -14.40
C ARG A 102 7.17 14.72 -14.80
N VAL A 103 6.06 15.34 -14.46
CA VAL A 103 4.73 14.84 -14.77
C VAL A 103 4.05 15.80 -15.74
N LYS A 104 3.56 15.25 -16.85
CA LYS A 104 2.76 16.00 -17.83
C LYS A 104 1.29 15.94 -17.41
N GLY A 105 0.71 17.09 -17.13
CA GLY A 105 -0.71 17.22 -16.82
C GLY A 105 -1.60 17.03 -18.04
N THR A 106 -2.88 16.91 -17.81
CA THR A 106 -3.92 16.83 -18.87
C THR A 106 -3.99 18.11 -19.72
N ASP A 107 -3.57 19.23 -19.15
CA ASP A 107 -3.43 20.54 -19.82
C ASP A 107 -2.15 20.66 -20.65
N GLY A 108 -1.32 19.60 -20.69
CA GLY A 108 -0.04 19.57 -21.38
C GLY A 108 1.13 20.24 -20.64
N GLN A 109 0.86 20.88 -19.49
CA GLN A 109 1.92 21.47 -18.67
C GLN A 109 2.75 20.40 -17.97
N VAL A 110 4.06 20.64 -17.87
CA VAL A 110 4.98 19.75 -17.13
C VAL A 110 5.25 20.33 -15.76
N THR A 111 4.91 19.56 -14.73
CA THR A 111 5.16 19.94 -13.34
C THR A 111 6.16 18.99 -12.70
N SER A 112 6.93 19.50 -11.73
CA SER A 112 7.79 18.66 -10.89
C SER A 112 6.97 18.11 -9.72
N ARG A 113 7.04 16.81 -9.51
CA ARG A 113 6.35 16.11 -8.43
C ARG A 113 7.32 15.20 -7.69
N PRO A 114 7.08 14.89 -6.39
CA PRO A 114 7.88 13.91 -5.68
C PRO A 114 7.88 12.56 -6.41
N ARG A 115 9.06 11.95 -6.55
CA ARG A 115 9.17 10.58 -7.07
C ARG A 115 8.56 9.58 -6.09
N PHE A 116 8.73 9.80 -4.78
CA PHE A 116 8.19 8.95 -3.73
C PHE A 116 7.06 9.65 -3.00
N VAL A 117 5.88 9.04 -3.01
CA VAL A 117 4.75 9.45 -2.18
C VAL A 117 4.57 8.41 -1.08
N TRP A 118 4.63 8.86 0.16
CA TRP A 118 4.55 8.02 1.34
C TRP A 118 3.16 8.14 1.97
N LEU A 119 2.42 7.05 2.00
CA LEU A 119 1.11 6.99 2.64
C LEU A 119 1.09 5.92 3.72
N THR A 120 0.19 6.11 4.66
CA THR A 120 -0.09 5.10 5.68
C THR A 120 -1.49 4.54 5.49
N TRP A 121 -1.67 3.28 5.85
CA TRP A 121 -2.99 2.66 5.86
C TRP A 121 -3.98 3.53 6.64
N GLY A 122 -5.16 3.75 6.07
CA GLY A 122 -6.18 4.70 6.56
C GLY A 122 -6.18 6.05 5.83
N GLN A 123 -5.24 6.29 4.90
CA GLN A 123 -5.17 7.50 4.08
C GLN A 123 -5.57 7.22 2.62
N GLU A 124 -6.27 6.12 2.37
CA GLU A 124 -6.65 5.66 1.02
C GLU A 124 -7.74 6.53 0.37
N THR A 125 -8.34 7.45 1.12
CA THR A 125 -9.32 8.40 0.59
C THR A 125 -8.64 9.48 -0.25
N ALA A 126 -9.23 9.82 -1.39
CA ALA A 126 -8.74 10.87 -2.29
C ALA A 126 -7.38 10.59 -2.96
N LEU A 127 -7.17 9.36 -3.42
CA LEU A 127 -5.93 8.96 -4.12
C LEU A 127 -5.79 9.57 -5.53
N SER A 128 -6.81 10.21 -6.07
CA SER A 128 -6.78 10.80 -7.42
C SER A 128 -5.62 11.80 -7.64
N GLN A 129 -5.20 12.48 -6.58
CA GLN A 129 -4.04 13.40 -6.64
C GLN A 129 -2.71 12.67 -6.90
N TYR A 130 -2.65 11.35 -6.69
CA TYR A 130 -1.47 10.51 -6.90
C TYR A 130 -1.58 9.65 -8.17
N SER A 131 -2.54 9.94 -9.04
CA SER A 131 -2.73 9.23 -10.33
C SER A 131 -1.50 9.27 -11.25
N TYR A 132 -0.55 10.16 -10.96
CA TYR A 132 0.72 10.23 -11.65
C TYR A 132 1.74 9.15 -11.21
N CYS A 133 1.43 8.37 -10.18
CA CYS A 133 2.28 7.28 -9.69
C CYS A 133 1.87 5.96 -10.38
N PRO A 134 2.57 5.52 -11.42
CA PRO A 134 2.24 4.27 -12.11
C PRO A 134 2.63 3.02 -11.30
N ASN A 135 3.46 3.18 -10.28
CA ASN A 135 3.93 2.09 -9.44
C ASN A 135 3.41 2.25 -8.02
N VAL A 136 2.91 1.15 -7.45
CA VAL A 136 2.44 1.09 -6.06
C VAL A 136 3.19 -0.01 -5.32
N VAL A 137 3.76 0.32 -4.18
CA VAL A 137 4.48 -0.61 -3.31
C VAL A 137 3.77 -0.69 -1.97
N PHE A 138 3.35 -1.88 -1.59
CA PHE A 138 2.80 -2.15 -0.26
C PHE A 138 3.92 -2.67 0.65
N ALA A 139 4.57 -1.76 1.38
CA ALA A 139 5.59 -2.07 2.37
C ALA A 139 4.95 -2.40 3.72
N GLY A 140 4.22 -3.51 3.75
CA GLY A 140 3.40 -3.98 4.83
C GLY A 140 1.92 -4.06 4.47
N VAL A 141 1.27 -5.14 4.87
CA VAL A 141 -0.13 -5.42 4.55
C VAL A 141 -0.97 -5.42 5.83
N LEU A 142 -2.14 -4.77 5.75
CA LEU A 142 -3.14 -4.84 6.81
C LEU A 142 -3.78 -6.23 6.79
N HIS A 143 -3.53 -7.00 7.85
CA HIS A 143 -4.29 -8.20 8.11
C HIS A 143 -5.52 -7.84 8.94
N ARG A 144 -6.70 -8.18 8.45
CA ARG A 144 -7.93 -8.17 9.24
C ARG A 144 -8.12 -9.55 9.84
N SER A 145 -8.64 -9.61 11.06
CA SER A 145 -9.01 -10.90 11.66
C SER A 145 -10.15 -11.54 10.86
N LEU A 146 -10.23 -12.87 10.85
CA LEU A 146 -11.36 -13.57 10.24
C LEU A 146 -12.69 -13.14 10.89
N LEU A 147 -12.67 -12.84 12.19
CA LEU A 147 -13.83 -12.34 12.90
C LEU A 147 -14.32 -11.01 12.33
N ASP A 148 -13.41 -10.06 12.08
CA ASP A 148 -13.76 -8.76 11.49
C ASP A 148 -14.30 -8.92 10.07
N LEU A 149 -13.70 -9.80 9.27
CA LEU A 149 -14.16 -10.10 7.92
C LEU A 149 -15.55 -10.74 7.93
N SER A 150 -15.76 -11.73 8.81
CA SER A 150 -17.04 -12.41 8.96
C SER A 150 -18.13 -11.46 9.44
N ALA A 151 -17.83 -10.59 10.41
CA ALA A 151 -18.77 -9.59 10.91
C ALA A 151 -19.18 -8.59 9.82
N ASN A 152 -18.22 -8.13 9.01
CA ASN A 152 -18.51 -7.24 7.89
C ASN A 152 -19.41 -7.93 6.84
N THR A 153 -19.08 -9.17 6.47
CA THR A 153 -19.87 -9.96 5.51
C THR A 153 -21.27 -10.24 6.04
N ALA A 154 -21.39 -10.60 7.33
CA ALA A 154 -22.69 -10.81 7.97
C ALA A 154 -23.51 -9.53 8.00
N GLY A 155 -22.89 -8.40 8.36
CA GLY A 155 -23.55 -7.09 8.33
C GLY A 155 -24.01 -6.69 6.91
N GLU A 156 -23.22 -6.94 5.88
CA GLU A 156 -23.61 -6.70 4.49
C GLU A 156 -24.76 -7.60 4.05
N ASN A 157 -24.87 -8.81 4.58
CA ASN A 157 -25.91 -9.77 4.25
C ASN A 157 -27.13 -9.77 5.18
N ASP A 158 -27.25 -8.78 6.11
CA ASP A 158 -28.26 -8.72 7.18
C ASP A 158 -28.28 -9.99 8.06
N ASN A 159 -27.20 -10.75 8.03
CA ASN A 159 -27.05 -11.94 8.86
C ASN A 159 -26.27 -11.56 10.12
N LEU A 160 -26.99 -11.49 11.24
CA LEU A 160 -26.41 -11.12 12.53
C LEU A 160 -25.84 -12.31 13.31
N THR A 161 -26.03 -13.52 12.78
CA THR A 161 -25.50 -14.74 13.40
C THR A 161 -24.44 -15.35 12.49
N VAL A 162 -23.22 -15.41 12.97
CA VAL A 162 -22.11 -16.10 12.30
C VAL A 162 -21.74 -17.31 13.12
N ASP A 163 -21.89 -18.49 12.56
CA ASP A 163 -21.38 -19.72 13.14
C ASP A 163 -19.89 -19.81 12.81
N LEU A 164 -19.06 -19.66 13.84
CA LEU A 164 -17.59 -19.67 13.70
C LEU A 164 -17.00 -21.07 13.93
N ASP A 165 -17.84 -22.07 14.20
CA ASP A 165 -17.41 -23.45 14.53
C ASP A 165 -17.36 -24.39 13.32
N ASN A 166 -17.45 -23.84 12.09
CA ASN A 166 -17.31 -24.59 10.83
C ASN A 166 -16.05 -24.19 10.06
#